data_051e23ee811a8bade51e6a11fafec8c3
#
_entry.id   051e23ee811a8bade51e6a11fafec8c3
#
_cell.length_a   1.000
_cell.length_b   1.000
_cell.length_c   1.000
_cell.angle_alpha   90.00
_cell.angle_beta   90.00
_cell.angle_gamma   90.00
#
_symmetry.space_group_name_H-M   'P 1'
#
loop_
_entity.id
_entity.type
_entity.pdbx_description
1 polymer ?
#
loop_
_entity_poly.entity_id
_entity_poly.type
_entity_poly.pdbx_seq_one_letter_code
_entity_poly.pdbx_strand_id
1 'polypeptide(L)'
;EALKNNPGVKSKRFLEKFSNNKKAFEYIISNVVKKRNNKAFFVTAISLTLKENHHITFLGKISGTVSLEPKGMNGFGYDPIFIPENNIKTFAEMNLEEKNVISHRKIAITKLKSFLF
;
A
#
# COMPACT_ATOMS: atom_id res chain seq x y z
N GLU A 1 4.81 -8.88 5.01
CA GLU A 1 4.81 -9.94 6.05
C GLU A 1 6.20 -10.17 6.66
N ALA A 2 7.28 -9.99 5.88
CA ALA A 2 8.66 -10.17 6.38
C ALA A 2 8.97 -9.30 7.61
N LEU A 3 8.29 -8.18 7.77
CA LEU A 3 8.42 -7.26 8.89
C LEU A 3 7.30 -7.43 9.93
N LYS A 4 6.67 -8.60 9.98
CA LYS A 4 5.57 -8.91 10.91
C LYS A 4 4.41 -7.91 10.78
N ASN A 5 4.03 -7.62 9.53
CA ASN A 5 2.98 -6.68 9.17
C ASN A 5 3.29 -5.22 9.49
N ASN A 6 4.55 -4.88 9.79
CA ASN A 6 4.98 -3.50 9.85
C ASN A 6 5.25 -2.98 8.42
N PRO A 7 5.13 -1.70 8.18
CA PRO A 7 4.81 -0.63 9.13
C PRO A 7 3.33 -0.47 9.48
N GLY A 8 2.40 -1.17 8.82
CA GLY A 8 0.98 -1.09 9.14
C GLY A 8 0.42 0.33 9.01
N VAL A 9 -0.40 0.75 9.97
CA VAL A 9 -1.04 2.08 9.94
C VAL A 9 -0.05 3.25 10.08
N LYS A 10 1.17 2.98 10.52
CA LYS A 10 2.21 4.01 10.70
C LYS A 10 3.18 4.06 9.51
N SER A 11 2.73 3.69 8.33
CA SER A 11 3.57 3.61 7.13
C SER A 11 4.31 4.90 6.79
N LYS A 12 3.65 6.07 6.88
CA LYS A 12 4.29 7.35 6.64
C LYS A 12 5.38 7.65 7.67
N ARG A 13 5.10 7.40 8.94
CA ARG A 13 6.07 7.61 10.02
C ARG A 13 7.26 6.68 9.88
N PHE A 14 7.03 5.46 9.39
CA PHE A 14 8.12 4.52 9.13
C PHE A 14 9.08 5.08 8.08
N LEU A 15 8.57 5.63 6.98
CA LEU A 15 9.41 6.28 5.97
C LEU A 15 10.19 7.47 6.54
N GLU A 16 9.58 8.24 7.42
CA GLU A 16 10.20 9.42 8.03
C GLU A 16 11.38 9.10 8.96
N LYS A 17 11.52 7.87 9.42
CA LYS A 17 12.65 7.43 10.24
C LYS A 17 13.97 7.39 9.47
N PHE A 18 13.90 7.39 8.15
CA PHE A 18 15.07 7.29 7.29
C PHE A 18 15.39 8.64 6.66
N SER A 19 16.66 8.86 6.32
CA SER A 19 17.08 10.13 5.73
C SER A 19 16.47 10.38 4.35
N ASN A 20 16.04 9.32 3.64
CA ASN A 20 15.30 9.40 2.39
C ASN A 20 14.56 8.08 2.15
N ASN A 21 13.64 8.10 1.17
CA ASN A 21 12.85 6.93 0.84
C ASN A 21 13.71 5.77 0.31
N LYS A 22 14.79 6.07 -0.39
CA LYS A 22 15.71 5.03 -0.90
C LYS A 22 16.25 4.16 0.22
N LYS A 23 16.66 4.75 1.34
CA LYS A 23 17.16 4.00 2.50
C LYS A 23 16.07 3.17 3.16
N ALA A 24 14.86 3.70 3.25
CA ALA A 24 13.71 2.95 3.75
C ALA A 24 13.44 1.72 2.88
N PHE A 25 13.47 1.88 1.56
CA PHE A 25 13.27 0.78 0.61
C PHE A 25 14.39 -0.26 0.72
N GLU A 26 15.63 0.15 0.84
CA GLU A 26 16.76 -0.75 1.04
C GLU A 26 16.58 -1.59 2.30
N TYR A 27 16.12 -0.98 3.39
CA TYR A 27 15.85 -1.67 4.64
C TYR A 27 14.76 -2.74 4.45
N ILE A 28 13.64 -2.38 3.83
CA ILE A 28 12.53 -3.30 3.58
C ILE A 28 12.98 -4.45 2.68
N ILE A 29 13.64 -4.14 1.57
CA ILE A 29 14.10 -5.13 0.60
C ILE A 29 15.09 -6.10 1.23
N SER A 30 16.05 -5.61 2.03
CA SER A 30 17.01 -6.48 2.70
C SER A 30 16.34 -7.44 3.69
N ASN A 31 15.28 -7.01 4.39
CA ASN A 31 14.51 -7.90 5.25
C ASN A 31 13.72 -8.94 4.46
N VAL A 32 13.15 -8.55 3.33
CA VAL A 32 12.45 -9.47 2.42
C VAL A 32 13.39 -10.56 1.92
N VAL A 33 14.58 -10.20 1.47
CA VAL A 33 15.58 -11.15 1.00
C VAL A 33 16.04 -12.06 2.14
N LYS A 34 16.36 -11.49 3.30
CA LYS A 34 16.83 -12.22 4.47
C LYS A 34 15.81 -13.25 4.96
N LYS A 35 14.55 -12.90 5.00
CA LYS A 35 13.48 -13.76 5.49
C LYS A 35 12.81 -14.59 4.40
N ARG A 36 13.21 -14.42 3.15
CA ARG A 36 12.65 -15.13 1.98
C ARG A 36 11.13 -15.00 1.89
N ASN A 37 10.59 -13.86 2.27
CA ASN A 37 9.16 -13.59 2.23
C ASN A 37 8.92 -12.18 1.67
N ASN A 38 8.45 -12.13 0.43
CA ASN A 38 8.19 -10.88 -0.28
C ASN A 38 6.71 -10.50 -0.32
N LYS A 39 5.86 -11.21 0.40
CA LYS A 39 4.43 -10.90 0.43
C LYS A 39 4.15 -9.61 1.17
N ALA A 40 3.28 -8.79 0.60
CA ALA A 40 2.87 -7.52 1.18
C ALA A 40 1.46 -7.18 0.76
N PHE A 41 0.87 -6.20 1.41
CA PHE A 41 -0.42 -5.68 0.99
C PHE A 41 -0.56 -4.21 1.38
N PHE A 42 -1.35 -3.48 0.58
CA PHE A 42 -1.77 -2.12 0.88
C PHE A 42 -3.20 -2.16 1.42
N VAL A 43 -3.45 -1.37 2.45
CA VAL A 43 -4.77 -1.26 3.06
C VAL A 43 -5.15 0.20 3.18
N THR A 44 -6.39 0.52 2.83
CA THR A 44 -7.01 1.81 3.11
C THR A 44 -8.27 1.58 3.93
N ALA A 45 -8.44 2.37 4.99
CA ALA A 45 -9.66 2.40 5.78
C ALA A 45 -10.34 3.75 5.61
N ILE A 46 -11.63 3.73 5.29
CA ILE A 46 -12.45 4.95 5.21
C ILE A 46 -13.56 4.81 6.23
N SER A 47 -13.64 5.77 7.16
CA SER A 47 -14.68 5.78 8.19
C SER A 47 -15.71 6.84 7.88
N LEU A 48 -16.98 6.47 8.01
CA LEU A 48 -18.10 7.39 7.90
C LEU A 48 -18.73 7.53 9.29
N THR A 49 -18.84 8.77 9.77
CA THR A 49 -19.51 9.07 11.03
C THR A 49 -20.96 9.45 10.74
N LEU A 50 -21.92 8.64 11.20
CA LEU A 50 -23.34 8.87 10.99
C LEU A 50 -23.96 9.71 12.10
N LYS A 51 -23.56 9.41 13.33
CA LYS A 51 -23.98 10.08 14.56
C LYS A 51 -22.83 10.06 15.54
N GLU A 52 -22.95 10.82 16.61
CA GLU A 52 -22.03 10.73 17.73
C GLU A 52 -21.88 9.26 18.16
N ASN A 53 -20.64 8.77 18.19
CA ASN A 53 -20.29 7.39 18.55
C ASN A 53 -20.75 6.29 17.56
N HIS A 54 -21.27 6.65 16.37
CA HIS A 54 -21.63 5.69 15.35
C HIS A 54 -20.74 5.85 14.13
N HIS A 55 -19.88 4.87 13.89
CA HIS A 55 -18.93 4.87 12.76
C HIS A 55 -19.08 3.59 11.96
N ILE A 56 -18.96 3.72 10.63
CA ILE A 56 -18.86 2.57 9.73
C ILE A 56 -17.54 2.70 9.01
N THR A 57 -16.73 1.63 9.00
CA THR A 57 -15.43 1.62 8.35
C THR A 57 -15.46 0.70 7.13
N PHE A 58 -14.96 1.21 6.01
CA PHE A 58 -14.82 0.47 4.76
C PHE A 58 -13.34 0.23 4.49
N LEU A 59 -12.97 -1.01 4.20
CA LEU A 59 -11.59 -1.39 3.94
C LEU A 59 -11.37 -1.72 2.47
N GLY A 60 -10.29 -1.19 1.92
CA GLY A 60 -9.78 -1.61 0.63
C GLY A 60 -8.41 -2.25 0.84
N LYS A 61 -8.22 -3.47 0.34
CA LYS A 61 -6.97 -4.21 0.49
C LYS A 61 -6.51 -4.76 -0.85
N ILE A 62 -5.24 -4.58 -1.16
CA ILE A 62 -4.60 -5.17 -2.33
C ILE A 62 -3.38 -5.94 -1.87
N SER A 63 -3.34 -7.21 -2.20
CA SER A 63 -2.20 -8.07 -1.96
C SER A 63 -1.20 -7.94 -3.11
N GLY A 64 0.05 -8.21 -2.84
CA GLY A 64 1.10 -8.17 -3.83
C GLY A 64 2.43 -8.63 -3.27
N THR A 65 3.51 -8.20 -3.92
CA THR A 65 4.87 -8.55 -3.52
C THR A 65 5.75 -7.33 -3.49
N VAL A 66 6.84 -7.44 -2.73
CA VAL A 66 7.87 -6.39 -2.66
C VAL A 66 8.86 -6.62 -3.80
N SER A 67 9.11 -5.57 -4.60
CA SER A 67 10.14 -5.59 -5.64
C SER A 67 11.53 -5.64 -5.02
N LEU A 68 12.46 -6.37 -5.64
CA LEU A 68 13.83 -6.45 -5.17
C LEU A 68 14.62 -5.15 -5.38
N GLU A 69 14.12 -4.25 -6.19
CA GLU A 69 14.68 -2.91 -6.38
C GLU A 69 13.57 -1.91 -6.66
N PRO A 70 13.72 -0.65 -6.25
CA PRO A 70 12.72 0.37 -6.58
C PRO A 70 12.64 0.60 -8.08
N LYS A 71 11.43 0.68 -8.62
CA LYS A 71 11.16 0.91 -10.05
C LYS A 71 10.03 1.90 -10.23
N GLY A 72 10.22 2.83 -11.17
CA GLY A 72 9.21 3.80 -11.54
C GLY A 72 9.34 5.12 -10.79
N MET A 73 8.68 6.14 -11.32
CA MET A 73 8.77 7.52 -10.84
C MET A 73 7.42 8.10 -10.45
N ASN A 74 6.33 7.38 -10.71
CA ASN A 74 4.98 7.85 -10.45
C ASN A 74 4.54 7.52 -9.02
N GLY A 75 3.48 8.19 -8.57
CA GLY A 75 2.91 7.91 -7.27
C GLY A 75 3.73 8.45 -6.10
N PHE A 76 3.57 7.82 -4.95
CA PHE A 76 4.20 8.28 -3.70
C PHE A 76 4.35 7.10 -2.72
N GLY A 77 5.05 7.36 -1.61
CA GLY A 77 5.21 6.38 -0.55
C GLY A 77 5.95 5.13 -1.00
N TYR A 78 5.31 3.98 -0.85
CA TYR A 78 5.89 2.67 -1.15
C TYR A 78 5.66 2.22 -2.60
N ASP A 79 5.05 3.03 -3.44
CA ASP A 79 4.73 2.67 -4.82
C ASP A 79 5.91 2.10 -5.62
N PRO A 80 7.15 2.59 -5.48
CA PRO A 80 8.27 2.04 -6.23
C PRO A 80 8.66 0.61 -5.89
N ILE A 81 8.22 0.07 -4.77
CA ILE A 81 8.61 -1.29 -4.35
C ILE A 81 7.43 -2.24 -4.19
N PHE A 82 6.21 -1.83 -4.53
CA PHE A 82 5.03 -2.68 -4.41
C PHE A 82 4.52 -3.11 -5.78
N ILE A 83 4.50 -4.43 -6.02
CA ILE A 83 3.95 -5.03 -7.24
C ILE A 83 2.62 -5.66 -6.88
N PRO A 84 1.49 -5.10 -7.37
CA PRO A 84 0.17 -5.68 -7.10
C PRO A 84 0.05 -7.11 -7.64
N GLU A 85 -0.77 -7.93 -7.00
CA GLU A 85 -1.05 -9.29 -7.44
C GLU A 85 -1.52 -9.30 -8.89
N ASN A 86 -1.06 -10.32 -9.65
CA ASN A 86 -1.33 -10.47 -11.08
C ASN A 86 -0.71 -9.38 -11.97
N ASN A 87 0.27 -8.66 -11.47
CA ASN A 87 1.00 -7.64 -12.23
C ASN A 87 2.50 -7.90 -12.18
N ILE A 88 3.22 -7.30 -13.13
CA ILE A 88 4.69 -7.34 -13.17
C ILE A 88 5.30 -5.97 -12.94
N LYS A 89 4.47 -4.91 -12.95
CA LYS A 89 4.89 -3.53 -12.70
C LYS A 89 4.65 -3.15 -11.25
N THR A 90 5.53 -2.32 -10.70
CA THR A 90 5.26 -1.64 -9.44
C THR A 90 4.20 -0.55 -9.66
N PHE A 91 3.57 -0.09 -8.59
CA PHE A 91 2.64 1.04 -8.69
C PHE A 91 3.30 2.29 -9.26
N ALA A 92 4.59 2.51 -8.99
CA ALA A 92 5.32 3.65 -9.51
C ALA A 92 5.64 3.55 -11.00
N GLU A 93 5.56 2.36 -11.59
CA GLU A 93 5.71 2.14 -13.03
C GLU A 93 4.37 2.29 -13.77
N MET A 94 3.27 2.38 -13.07
CA MET A 94 1.94 2.51 -13.65
C MET A 94 1.55 3.96 -13.84
N ASN A 95 0.76 4.24 -14.91
CA ASN A 95 0.11 5.53 -15.02
C ASN A 95 -1.10 5.60 -14.07
N LEU A 96 -1.70 6.78 -13.95
CA LEU A 96 -2.81 6.98 -13.03
C LEU A 96 -4.02 6.09 -13.37
N GLU A 97 -4.31 5.87 -14.64
CA GLU A 97 -5.43 5.03 -15.08
C GLU A 97 -5.22 3.59 -14.68
N GLU A 98 -4.03 3.03 -14.94
CA GLU A 98 -3.69 1.66 -14.57
C GLU A 98 -3.80 1.46 -13.05
N LYS A 99 -3.26 2.40 -12.28
CA LYS A 99 -3.27 2.35 -10.82
C LYS A 99 -4.69 2.43 -10.27
N ASN A 100 -5.53 3.31 -10.82
CA ASN A 100 -6.89 3.52 -10.32
C ASN A 100 -7.78 2.30 -10.50
N VAL A 101 -7.53 1.45 -11.49
CA VAL A 101 -8.31 0.23 -11.71
C VAL A 101 -8.16 -0.73 -10.52
N ILE A 102 -6.99 -0.78 -9.89
CA ILE A 102 -6.65 -1.77 -8.86
C ILE A 102 -6.30 -1.18 -7.51
N SER A 103 -6.44 0.15 -7.34
CA SER A 103 -6.06 0.84 -6.10
C SER A 103 -6.87 0.37 -4.90
N HIS A 104 -6.20 0.14 -3.77
CA HIS A 104 -6.84 -0.16 -2.50
C HIS A 104 -7.79 0.96 -2.05
N ARG A 105 -7.45 2.22 -2.40
CA ARG A 105 -8.32 3.38 -2.12
C ARG A 105 -9.60 3.32 -2.92
N LYS A 106 -9.51 2.93 -4.20
CA LYS A 106 -10.69 2.77 -5.05
C LYS A 106 -11.62 1.69 -4.51
N ILE A 107 -11.07 0.58 -4.03
CA ILE A 107 -11.85 -0.50 -3.43
C ILE A 107 -12.63 0.02 -2.22
N ALA A 108 -11.98 0.75 -1.31
CA ALA A 108 -12.63 1.32 -0.13
C ALA A 108 -13.71 2.33 -0.51
N ILE A 109 -13.43 3.22 -1.47
CA ILE A 109 -14.39 4.22 -1.96
C ILE A 109 -15.59 3.55 -2.62
N THR A 110 -15.37 2.50 -3.41
CA THR A 110 -16.45 1.75 -4.06
C THR A 110 -17.40 1.13 -3.02
N LYS A 111 -16.84 0.56 -1.95
CA LYS A 111 -17.64 0.03 -0.84
C LYS A 111 -18.47 1.12 -0.17
N LEU A 112 -17.87 2.29 0.06
CA LEU A 112 -18.57 3.44 0.63
C LEU A 112 -19.72 3.90 -0.26
N LYS A 113 -19.50 4.02 -1.58
CA LYS A 113 -20.54 4.40 -2.53
C LYS A 113 -21.69 3.41 -2.55
N SER A 114 -21.40 2.11 -2.50
CA SER A 114 -22.42 1.07 -2.46
C SER A 114 -23.28 1.15 -1.21
N PHE A 115 -22.72 1.59 -0.10
CA PHE A 115 -23.46 1.81 1.13
C PHE A 115 -24.37 3.03 1.04
N LEU A 116 -23.91 4.14 0.44
CA LEU A 116 -24.62 5.39 0.36
C LEU A 116 -25.71 5.41 -0.74
N PHE A 117 -25.50 4.72 -1.82
CA PHE A 117 -26.32 4.69 -3.01
C PHE A 117 -26.73 3.28 -3.41
#